data_601409d58c53601c0ab8bb4e737bfa29
#
_entry.id   601409d58c53601c0ab8bb4e737bfa29
#
_cell.length_a   1.000
_cell.length_b   1.000
_cell.length_c   1.000
_cell.angle_alpha   90.00
_cell.angle_beta   90.00
_cell.angle_gamma   90.00
#
_symmetry.space_group_name_H-M   'P 1'
#
loop_
_entity.id
_entity.type
_entity.pdbx_description
1 polymer ?
#
loop_
_entity_poly.entity_id
_entity_poly.type
_entity_poly.pdbx_seq_one_letter_code
_entity_poly.pdbx_strand_id
1 'polypeptide(L)'
;MSNENSVEAFNIRIGYYRPETMEIAKNELRETPEVKEAAIKELRELLHSCPDIYYRDDDDFLVIFLRACHFYPQSAFEKMKTTAAFRKENAALLHGLVIDQVKDKFVNFGVINVLKNCDQLGRRVLIVNCGQLWDPNDVPADDVFRMLYMVHIAAQLEEETQIRGVVCIMDFDGLAMKQVKALSPSFSKRLLTFIQDAMPLRMKEVHFVKQPFIFKMVWSLFKPFVREKLNKRMHFHGSDMKSLHKFLSPEVLPENYKGNLPKIDYGGKDWLPAVEKHTDFVKEWSEFGPAKW
;
A
#
# COMPACT_ATOMS: atom_id res chain seq x y z
N MET A 1 16.09 31.00 -20.17
CA MET A 1 16.47 29.72 -19.57
C MET A 1 15.24 29.17 -18.90
N SER A 2 14.49 28.36 -19.61
CA SER A 2 13.22 27.76 -19.20
C SER A 2 13.50 26.63 -18.23
N ASN A 3 13.27 26.86 -16.93
CA ASN A 3 13.17 25.80 -15.95
C ASN A 3 11.78 25.16 -16.12
N GLU A 4 11.64 24.27 -17.05
CA GLU A 4 10.55 23.33 -17.09
C GLU A 4 10.79 22.29 -16.00
N ASN A 5 10.31 22.54 -14.78
CA ASN A 5 10.01 21.51 -13.80
C ASN A 5 8.82 20.68 -14.33
N SER A 6 9.03 19.93 -15.40
CA SER A 6 8.07 18.94 -15.84
C SER A 6 8.05 17.84 -14.77
N VAL A 7 7.01 17.82 -13.95
CA VAL A 7 6.76 16.68 -13.07
C VAL A 7 6.68 15.45 -13.96
N GLU A 8 7.68 14.58 -13.85
CA GLU A 8 7.78 13.35 -14.66
C GLU A 8 6.46 12.58 -14.59
N ALA A 9 5.99 12.04 -15.71
CA ALA A 9 4.78 11.22 -15.72
C ALA A 9 4.93 10.05 -14.74
N PHE A 10 3.85 9.66 -14.08
CA PHE A 10 3.88 8.50 -13.18
C PHE A 10 4.32 7.25 -13.96
N ASN A 11 5.29 6.54 -13.44
CA ASN A 11 5.80 5.32 -14.04
C ASN A 11 6.05 4.23 -12.99
N ILE A 12 5.76 2.98 -13.35
CA ILE A 12 6.11 1.78 -12.58
C ILE A 12 7.44 1.28 -13.13
N ARG A 13 8.45 1.18 -12.27
CA ARG A 13 9.84 0.86 -12.64
C ARG A 13 10.15 -0.59 -12.29
N ILE A 14 9.90 -1.48 -13.22
CA ILE A 14 10.20 -2.91 -13.08
C ILE A 14 11.68 -3.16 -13.41
N GLY A 15 12.36 -3.99 -12.64
CA GLY A 15 13.77 -4.33 -12.84
C GLY A 15 14.73 -3.17 -12.55
N TYR A 16 14.26 -2.11 -11.90
CA TYR A 16 15.06 -0.93 -11.57
C TYR A 16 15.46 -0.90 -10.11
N TYR A 17 16.73 -0.71 -9.86
CA TYR A 17 17.28 -0.51 -8.52
C TYR A 17 18.22 0.69 -8.52
N ARG A 18 18.06 1.56 -7.53
CA ARG A 18 19.11 2.51 -7.20
C ARG A 18 20.25 1.78 -6.50
N PRO A 19 21.51 2.19 -6.69
CA PRO A 19 22.64 1.54 -6.00
C PRO A 19 22.42 1.41 -4.49
N GLU A 20 21.92 2.45 -3.85
CA GLU A 20 21.66 2.48 -2.40
C GLU A 20 20.55 1.50 -1.98
N THR A 21 19.66 1.11 -2.90
CA THR A 21 18.58 0.15 -2.63
C THR A 21 19.13 -1.25 -2.37
N MET A 22 20.20 -1.63 -3.07
CA MET A 22 20.87 -2.92 -2.85
C MET A 22 21.51 -3.01 -1.46
N GLU A 23 22.10 -1.90 -0.98
CA GLU A 23 22.62 -1.83 0.38
C GLU A 23 21.50 -1.96 1.44
N ILE A 24 20.36 -1.33 1.21
CA ILE A 24 19.18 -1.49 2.08
C ILE A 24 18.68 -2.94 2.06
N ALA A 25 18.58 -3.56 0.88
CA ALA A 25 18.17 -4.96 0.74
C ALA A 25 19.09 -5.89 1.54
N LYS A 26 20.39 -5.69 1.43
CA LYS A 26 21.40 -6.46 2.17
C LYS A 26 21.30 -6.23 3.69
N ASN A 27 21.30 -4.95 4.10
CA ASN A 27 21.44 -4.60 5.53
C ASN A 27 20.13 -4.73 6.32
N GLU A 28 19.00 -4.36 5.71
CA GLU A 28 17.70 -4.45 6.39
C GLU A 28 16.97 -5.77 6.13
N LEU A 29 17.15 -6.39 4.95
CA LEU A 29 16.38 -7.58 4.55
C LEU A 29 17.22 -8.85 4.52
N ARG A 30 18.53 -8.78 4.71
CA ARG A 30 19.45 -9.92 4.58
C ARG A 30 19.53 -10.45 3.13
N GLU A 31 19.14 -9.64 2.13
CA GLU A 31 19.12 -10.04 0.72
C GLU A 31 20.54 -10.07 0.15
N THR A 32 21.25 -11.19 0.35
CA THR A 32 22.48 -11.53 -0.36
C THR A 32 22.20 -12.62 -1.38
N PRO A 33 23.05 -12.83 -2.40
CA PRO A 33 22.84 -13.90 -3.37
C PRO A 33 22.64 -15.27 -2.72
N GLU A 34 23.46 -15.62 -1.73
CA GLU A 34 23.43 -16.92 -1.05
C GLU A 34 22.16 -17.09 -0.21
N VAL A 35 21.77 -16.04 0.55
CA VAL A 35 20.55 -16.05 1.36
C VAL A 35 19.33 -16.11 0.46
N LYS A 36 19.31 -15.35 -0.64
CA LYS A 36 18.21 -15.31 -1.60
C LYS A 36 17.98 -16.69 -2.22
N GLU A 37 19.03 -17.30 -2.76
CA GLU A 37 18.95 -18.64 -3.40
C GLU A 37 18.43 -19.69 -2.41
N ALA A 38 19.02 -19.76 -1.21
CA ALA A 38 18.60 -20.73 -0.18
C ALA A 38 17.15 -20.51 0.26
N ALA A 39 16.75 -19.24 0.49
CA ALA A 39 15.42 -18.89 0.96
C ALA A 39 14.33 -19.18 -0.10
N ILE A 40 14.61 -18.92 -1.38
CA ILE A 40 13.69 -19.24 -2.47
C ILE A 40 13.47 -20.75 -2.54
N LYS A 41 14.53 -21.55 -2.50
CA LYS A 41 14.45 -23.00 -2.53
C LYS A 41 13.59 -23.54 -1.39
N GLU A 42 13.88 -23.12 -0.16
CA GLU A 42 13.12 -23.57 1.03
C GLU A 42 11.66 -23.12 0.98
N LEU A 43 11.38 -21.87 0.59
CA LEU A 43 9.99 -21.39 0.49
C LEU A 43 9.20 -22.18 -0.57
N ARG A 44 9.82 -22.50 -1.70
CA ARG A 44 9.21 -23.32 -2.76
C ARG A 44 8.86 -24.73 -2.25
N GLU A 45 9.76 -25.37 -1.51
CA GLU A 45 9.51 -26.68 -0.90
C GLU A 45 8.35 -26.63 0.11
N LEU A 46 8.30 -25.60 0.95
CA LEU A 46 7.19 -25.36 1.89
C LEU A 46 5.87 -25.15 1.16
N LEU A 47 5.87 -24.37 0.09
CA LEU A 47 4.67 -24.10 -0.71
C LEU A 47 4.14 -25.39 -1.36
N HIS A 48 5.00 -26.19 -1.97
CA HIS A 48 4.63 -27.46 -2.58
C HIS A 48 4.10 -28.50 -1.56
N SER A 49 4.47 -28.36 -0.28
CA SER A 49 3.97 -29.23 0.78
C SER A 49 2.55 -28.88 1.27
N CYS A 50 1.97 -27.76 0.82
CA CYS A 50 0.71 -27.22 1.32
C CYS A 50 -0.36 -27.10 0.21
N PRO A 51 -1.19 -28.12 0.00
CA PRO A 51 -2.19 -28.12 -1.08
C PRO A 51 -3.39 -27.18 -0.85
N ASP A 52 -3.49 -26.59 0.33
CA ASP A 52 -4.62 -25.70 0.70
C ASP A 52 -4.48 -24.29 0.17
N ILE A 53 -3.26 -23.92 -0.30
CA ILE A 53 -2.99 -22.60 -0.88
C ILE A 53 -2.39 -22.75 -2.28
N TYR A 54 -2.67 -21.75 -3.12
CA TYR A 54 -2.19 -21.68 -4.49
C TYR A 54 -1.49 -20.35 -4.76
N TYR A 55 -0.24 -20.42 -5.17
CA TYR A 55 0.59 -19.28 -5.57
C TYR A 55 1.55 -19.70 -6.69
N ARG A 56 2.02 -18.73 -7.47
CA ARG A 56 3.19 -18.94 -8.33
C ARG A 56 4.39 -19.33 -7.49
N ASP A 57 5.26 -20.16 -8.06
CA ASP A 57 6.48 -20.66 -7.40
C ASP A 57 7.77 -20.22 -8.08
N ASP A 58 7.69 -19.31 -9.06
CA ASP A 58 8.86 -18.70 -9.67
C ASP A 58 9.58 -17.74 -8.69
N ASP A 59 10.87 -17.53 -8.95
CA ASP A 59 11.76 -16.79 -8.07
C ASP A 59 11.25 -15.36 -7.80
N ASP A 60 10.82 -14.65 -8.84
CA ASP A 60 10.40 -13.25 -8.75
C ASP A 60 9.15 -13.09 -7.89
N PHE A 61 8.21 -14.04 -7.98
CA PHE A 61 7.01 -14.03 -7.15
C PHE A 61 7.32 -14.37 -5.69
N LEU A 62 8.10 -15.41 -5.43
CA LEU A 62 8.46 -15.83 -4.07
C LEU A 62 9.23 -14.74 -3.32
N VAL A 63 10.07 -13.98 -4.03
CA VAL A 63 10.84 -12.86 -3.46
C VAL A 63 9.94 -11.76 -2.89
N ILE A 64 8.73 -11.53 -3.41
CA ILE A 64 7.77 -10.58 -2.86
C ILE A 64 7.50 -10.87 -1.38
N PHE A 65 7.20 -12.13 -1.07
CA PHE A 65 6.93 -12.58 0.31
C PHE A 65 8.19 -12.64 1.16
N LEU A 66 9.31 -13.08 0.56
CA LEU A 66 10.60 -13.14 1.24
C LEU A 66 11.08 -11.76 1.68
N ARG A 67 11.01 -10.73 0.82
CA ARG A 67 11.35 -9.34 1.17
C ARG A 67 10.50 -8.81 2.31
N ALA A 68 9.19 -9.07 2.28
CA ALA A 68 8.29 -8.68 3.36
C ALA A 68 8.63 -9.34 4.71
N CYS A 69 9.27 -10.50 4.67
CA CYS A 69 9.66 -11.33 5.81
C CYS A 69 11.18 -11.41 6.03
N HIS A 70 11.96 -10.46 5.49
CA HIS A 70 13.41 -10.35 5.68
C HIS A 70 14.18 -11.64 5.31
N PHE A 71 13.75 -12.31 4.24
CA PHE A 71 14.29 -13.59 3.77
C PHE A 71 14.33 -14.69 4.84
N TYR A 72 13.30 -14.74 5.70
CA TYR A 72 13.02 -15.88 6.56
C TYR A 72 11.93 -16.75 5.90
N PRO A 73 12.25 -17.92 5.29
CA PRO A 73 11.32 -18.69 4.46
C PRO A 73 10.09 -19.15 5.23
N GLN A 74 10.26 -19.62 6.46
CA GLN A 74 9.15 -20.04 7.30
C GLN A 74 8.18 -18.87 7.59
N SER A 75 8.72 -17.68 7.86
CA SER A 75 7.89 -16.48 8.06
C SER A 75 7.16 -16.05 6.79
N ALA A 76 7.81 -16.18 5.61
CA ALA A 76 7.22 -15.91 4.32
C ALA A 76 6.09 -16.89 4.02
N PHE A 77 6.29 -18.17 4.29
CA PHE A 77 5.27 -19.20 4.15
C PHE A 77 4.05 -18.96 5.07
N GLU A 78 4.27 -18.62 6.35
CA GLU A 78 3.18 -18.24 7.25
C GLU A 78 2.44 -16.98 6.76
N LYS A 79 3.16 -16.02 6.17
CA LYS A 79 2.56 -14.85 5.52
C LYS A 79 1.68 -15.27 4.33
N MET A 80 2.14 -16.17 3.47
CA MET A 80 1.35 -16.69 2.34
C MET A 80 0.05 -17.35 2.83
N LYS A 81 0.14 -18.21 3.84
CA LYS A 81 -1.06 -18.84 4.45
C LYS A 81 -2.02 -17.80 5.04
N THR A 82 -1.50 -16.83 5.76
CA THR A 82 -2.30 -15.75 6.35
C THR A 82 -2.99 -14.89 5.28
N THR A 83 -2.27 -14.59 4.19
CA THR A 83 -2.83 -13.88 3.03
C THR A 83 -3.95 -14.70 2.38
N ALA A 84 -3.76 -16.00 2.20
CA ALA A 84 -4.77 -16.91 1.64
C ALA A 84 -6.02 -16.97 2.53
N ALA A 85 -5.85 -17.14 3.83
CA ALA A 85 -6.97 -17.16 4.79
C ALA A 85 -7.74 -15.83 4.80
N PHE A 86 -7.02 -14.70 4.80
CA PHE A 86 -7.63 -13.38 4.72
C PHE A 86 -8.44 -13.19 3.43
N ARG A 87 -7.90 -13.62 2.29
CA ARG A 87 -8.59 -13.56 0.99
C ARG A 87 -9.85 -14.41 0.99
N LYS A 88 -9.79 -15.62 1.55
CA LYS A 88 -10.95 -16.50 1.69
C LYS A 88 -12.05 -15.88 2.56
N GLU A 89 -11.68 -15.31 3.71
CA GLU A 89 -12.63 -14.61 4.59
C GLU A 89 -13.29 -13.42 3.90
N ASN A 90 -12.59 -12.77 2.98
CA ASN A 90 -13.06 -11.58 2.25
C ASN A 90 -13.35 -11.87 0.76
N ALA A 91 -13.71 -13.11 0.41
CA ALA A 91 -13.91 -13.53 -0.98
C ALA A 91 -14.92 -12.66 -1.73
N ALA A 92 -16.01 -12.22 -1.09
CA ALA A 92 -17.01 -11.34 -1.70
C ALA A 92 -16.45 -10.00 -2.20
N LEU A 93 -15.29 -9.57 -1.71
CA LEU A 93 -14.64 -8.32 -2.11
C LEU A 93 -13.41 -8.55 -3.00
N LEU A 94 -12.73 -9.68 -2.85
CA LEU A 94 -11.39 -9.90 -3.38
C LEU A 94 -11.28 -11.00 -4.44
N HIS A 95 -12.24 -11.95 -4.47
CA HIS A 95 -12.20 -12.99 -5.49
C HIS A 95 -12.50 -12.40 -6.86
N GLY A 96 -11.62 -12.64 -7.82
CA GLY A 96 -11.73 -12.10 -9.17
C GLY A 96 -11.67 -10.56 -9.25
N LEU A 97 -11.11 -9.88 -8.24
CA LEU A 97 -10.98 -8.42 -8.26
C LEU A 97 -9.99 -8.00 -9.35
N VAL A 98 -10.48 -7.20 -10.30
CA VAL A 98 -9.70 -6.63 -11.41
C VAL A 98 -9.82 -5.11 -11.44
N ILE A 99 -8.91 -4.44 -12.16
CA ILE A 99 -8.84 -2.97 -12.24
C ILE A 99 -10.17 -2.36 -12.69
N ASP A 100 -10.82 -2.96 -13.68
CA ASP A 100 -12.07 -2.43 -14.27
C ASP A 100 -13.19 -2.26 -13.25
N GLN A 101 -13.23 -3.08 -12.20
CA GLN A 101 -14.26 -2.99 -11.15
C GLN A 101 -14.14 -1.77 -10.26
N VAL A 102 -12.95 -1.13 -10.21
CA VAL A 102 -12.66 0.04 -9.36
C VAL A 102 -12.12 1.23 -10.14
N LYS A 103 -11.93 1.08 -11.45
CA LYS A 103 -11.36 2.11 -12.34
C LYS A 103 -12.08 3.45 -12.23
N ASP A 104 -13.41 3.44 -12.37
CA ASP A 104 -14.22 4.66 -12.30
C ASP A 104 -14.08 5.36 -10.95
N LYS A 105 -13.92 4.59 -9.86
CA LYS A 105 -13.71 5.15 -8.53
C LYS A 105 -12.35 5.86 -8.43
N PHE A 106 -11.31 5.30 -9.02
CA PHE A 106 -9.99 5.94 -9.07
C PHE A 106 -9.98 7.20 -9.93
N VAL A 107 -10.67 7.15 -11.08
CA VAL A 107 -10.61 8.25 -12.07
C VAL A 107 -11.47 9.43 -11.65
N ASN A 108 -12.67 9.17 -11.13
CA ASN A 108 -13.67 10.22 -10.89
C ASN A 108 -13.66 10.76 -9.47
N PHE A 109 -13.02 10.07 -8.50
CA PHE A 109 -13.03 10.48 -7.10
C PHE A 109 -11.61 10.54 -6.54
N GLY A 110 -11.33 11.61 -5.79
CA GLY A 110 -10.01 11.88 -5.23
C GLY A 110 -9.70 11.13 -3.93
N VAL A 111 -10.36 10.00 -3.65
CA VAL A 111 -10.21 9.27 -2.38
C VAL A 111 -8.81 8.69 -2.22
N ILE A 112 -8.26 8.12 -3.29
CA ILE A 112 -6.92 7.54 -3.28
C ILE A 112 -6.09 8.19 -4.37
N ASN A 113 -4.89 8.63 -4.00
CA ASN A 113 -3.90 9.14 -4.93
C ASN A 113 -2.51 8.60 -4.59
N VAL A 114 -1.65 8.50 -5.59
CA VAL A 114 -0.24 8.12 -5.43
C VAL A 114 0.62 9.26 -5.94
N LEU A 115 1.56 9.74 -5.13
CA LEU A 115 2.46 10.79 -5.57
C LEU A 115 3.33 10.32 -6.75
N LYS A 116 3.50 11.19 -7.74
CA LYS A 116 4.31 10.90 -8.94
C LYS A 116 5.77 10.64 -8.58
N ASN A 117 6.29 11.36 -7.59
CA ASN A 117 7.62 11.16 -7.04
C ASN A 117 7.62 10.32 -5.76
N CYS A 118 8.73 9.66 -5.50
CA CYS A 118 8.99 9.04 -4.20
C CYS A 118 9.39 10.11 -3.16
N ASP A 119 9.39 9.73 -1.89
CA ASP A 119 9.96 10.58 -0.84
C ASP A 119 11.50 10.64 -0.91
N GLN A 120 12.12 11.41 0.00
CA GLN A 120 13.58 11.59 0.07
C GLN A 120 14.35 10.28 0.36
N LEU A 121 13.65 9.24 0.84
CA LEU A 121 14.21 7.91 1.08
C LEU A 121 13.87 6.91 -0.03
N GLY A 122 13.27 7.38 -1.14
CA GLY A 122 12.90 6.56 -2.29
C GLY A 122 11.67 5.68 -2.07
N ARG A 123 10.83 5.98 -1.06
CA ARG A 123 9.61 5.24 -0.76
C ARG A 123 8.43 5.83 -1.53
N ARG A 124 7.54 4.99 -2.05
CA ARG A 124 6.27 5.47 -2.64
C ARG A 124 5.37 6.05 -1.55
N VAL A 125 4.70 7.14 -1.90
CA VAL A 125 3.78 7.85 -1.00
C VAL A 125 2.35 7.69 -1.50
N LEU A 126 1.53 7.01 -0.71
CA LEU A 126 0.09 6.87 -0.91
C LEU A 126 -0.63 7.97 -0.13
N ILE A 127 -1.61 8.62 -0.75
CA ILE A 127 -2.52 9.56 -0.10
C ILE A 127 -3.91 8.93 -0.06
N VAL A 128 -4.51 8.90 1.12
CA VAL A 128 -5.89 8.49 1.33
C VAL A 128 -6.66 9.68 1.89
N ASN A 129 -7.56 10.24 1.09
CA ASN A 129 -8.42 11.35 1.48
C ASN A 129 -9.64 10.80 2.22
N CYS A 130 -9.67 11.00 3.53
CA CYS A 130 -10.72 10.51 4.44
C CYS A 130 -11.75 11.57 4.80
N GLY A 131 -11.60 12.79 4.29
CA GLY A 131 -12.44 13.94 4.58
C GLY A 131 -13.32 14.35 3.40
N GLN A 132 -13.28 15.64 3.05
CA GLN A 132 -14.20 16.23 2.06
C GLN A 132 -14.12 15.61 0.65
N LEU A 133 -12.98 15.01 0.28
CA LEU A 133 -12.81 14.34 -1.02
C LEU A 133 -13.37 12.92 -1.05
N TRP A 134 -13.85 12.41 0.08
CA TRP A 134 -14.51 11.12 0.15
C TRP A 134 -16.01 11.29 0.45
N ASP A 135 -16.85 11.02 -0.54
CA ASP A 135 -18.28 10.84 -0.31
C ASP A 135 -18.62 9.36 -0.26
N PRO A 136 -19.09 8.83 0.89
CA PRO A 136 -19.44 7.42 1.03
C PRO A 136 -20.64 6.97 0.18
N ASN A 137 -21.45 7.89 -0.34
CA ASN A 137 -22.54 7.56 -1.25
C ASN A 137 -22.01 7.22 -2.65
N ASP A 138 -20.92 7.88 -3.07
CA ASP A 138 -20.28 7.64 -4.36
C ASP A 138 -19.26 6.51 -4.29
N VAL A 139 -18.47 6.48 -3.19
CA VAL A 139 -17.43 5.48 -2.93
C VAL A 139 -17.68 4.83 -1.56
N PRO A 140 -18.48 3.75 -1.50
CA PRO A 140 -18.69 2.99 -0.27
C PRO A 140 -17.36 2.51 0.36
N ALA A 141 -17.35 2.31 1.69
CA ALA A 141 -16.15 1.87 2.41
C ALA A 141 -15.55 0.56 1.84
N ASP A 142 -16.39 -0.36 1.38
CA ASP A 142 -15.93 -1.60 0.74
C ASP A 142 -15.22 -1.34 -0.58
N ASP A 143 -15.61 -0.33 -1.35
CA ASP A 143 -14.89 0.08 -2.56
C ASP A 143 -13.58 0.78 -2.21
N VAL A 144 -13.54 1.59 -1.15
CA VAL A 144 -12.26 2.13 -0.63
C VAL A 144 -11.31 0.99 -0.29
N PHE A 145 -11.81 -0.09 0.33
CA PHE A 145 -10.98 -1.26 0.63
C PHE A 145 -10.48 -1.97 -0.63
N ARG A 146 -11.35 -2.17 -1.66
CA ARG A 146 -10.94 -2.74 -2.95
C ARG A 146 -9.88 -1.88 -3.65
N MET A 147 -10.04 -0.56 -3.61
CA MET A 147 -9.07 0.39 -4.17
C MET A 147 -7.70 0.29 -3.46
N LEU A 148 -7.68 0.25 -2.11
CA LEU A 148 -6.46 0.07 -1.33
C LEU A 148 -5.80 -1.28 -1.63
N TYR A 149 -6.60 -2.33 -1.78
CA TYR A 149 -6.10 -3.65 -2.15
C TYR A 149 -5.48 -3.65 -3.55
N MET A 150 -6.09 -2.95 -4.51
CA MET A 150 -5.58 -2.82 -5.88
C MET A 150 -4.25 -2.05 -5.93
N VAL A 151 -4.15 -0.93 -5.21
CA VAL A 151 -2.89 -0.15 -5.13
C VAL A 151 -1.77 -0.98 -4.49
N HIS A 152 -2.10 -1.83 -3.52
CA HIS A 152 -1.13 -2.75 -2.93
C HIS A 152 -0.60 -3.76 -3.95
N ILE A 153 -1.47 -4.34 -4.80
CA ILE A 153 -1.02 -5.26 -5.88
C ILE A 153 -0.08 -4.51 -6.84
N ALA A 154 -0.47 -3.31 -7.26
CA ALA A 154 0.35 -2.49 -8.15
C ALA A 154 1.73 -2.16 -7.54
N ALA A 155 1.79 -1.92 -6.22
CA ALA A 155 3.04 -1.65 -5.52
C ALA A 155 4.02 -2.84 -5.52
N GLN A 156 3.52 -4.07 -5.71
CA GLN A 156 4.37 -5.27 -5.81
C GLN A 156 5.10 -5.38 -7.16
N LEU A 157 4.69 -4.62 -8.16
CA LEU A 157 5.38 -4.57 -9.45
C LEU A 157 6.78 -3.94 -9.37
N GLU A 158 7.03 -3.10 -8.37
CA GLU A 158 8.30 -2.40 -8.20
C GLU A 158 9.16 -3.06 -7.14
N GLU A 159 10.28 -3.64 -7.53
CA GLU A 159 11.23 -4.25 -6.59
C GLU A 159 11.78 -3.22 -5.61
N GLU A 160 12.02 -1.99 -6.06
CA GLU A 160 12.47 -0.91 -5.19
C GLU A 160 11.44 -0.60 -4.10
N THR A 161 10.15 -0.63 -4.44
CA THR A 161 9.06 -0.44 -3.48
C THR A 161 8.94 -1.63 -2.51
N GLN A 162 9.13 -2.87 -2.98
CA GLN A 162 9.19 -4.05 -2.11
C GLN A 162 10.32 -3.92 -1.06
N ILE A 163 11.49 -3.40 -1.46
CA ILE A 163 12.67 -3.24 -0.59
C ILE A 163 12.51 -2.03 0.34
N ARG A 164 12.23 -0.85 -0.20
CA ARG A 164 12.17 0.40 0.57
C ARG A 164 10.88 0.56 1.36
N GLY A 165 9.81 -0.09 0.90
CA GLY A 165 8.47 0.02 1.48
C GLY A 165 7.73 1.28 1.04
N VAL A 166 6.58 1.51 1.69
CA VAL A 166 5.65 2.60 1.37
C VAL A 166 5.35 3.45 2.59
N VAL A 167 4.97 4.70 2.33
CA VAL A 167 4.47 5.66 3.31
C VAL A 167 3.03 6.02 2.94
N CYS A 168 2.17 6.18 3.94
CA CYS A 168 0.79 6.59 3.73
C CYS A 168 0.51 7.91 4.43
N ILE A 169 -0.11 8.87 3.72
CA ILE A 169 -0.68 10.09 4.28
C ILE A 169 -2.20 9.91 4.31
N MET A 170 -2.77 9.90 5.51
CA MET A 170 -4.21 9.87 5.76
C MET A 170 -4.67 11.30 5.98
N ASP A 171 -5.31 11.91 4.97
CA ASP A 171 -5.76 13.31 5.00
C ASP A 171 -7.23 13.38 5.45
N PHE A 172 -7.46 14.04 6.59
CA PHE A 172 -8.78 14.21 7.20
C PHE A 172 -9.37 15.59 7.00
N ASP A 173 -8.87 16.36 6.03
CA ASP A 173 -9.40 17.70 5.73
C ASP A 173 -10.89 17.63 5.41
N GLY A 174 -11.71 18.40 6.17
CA GLY A 174 -13.16 18.41 5.99
C GLY A 174 -13.88 17.12 6.39
N LEU A 175 -13.27 16.25 7.24
CA LEU A 175 -13.95 15.10 7.81
C LEU A 175 -15.25 15.53 8.52
N ALA A 176 -16.35 14.90 8.17
CA ALA A 176 -17.67 15.17 8.71
C ALA A 176 -18.38 13.88 9.18
N MET A 177 -19.56 14.01 9.76
CA MET A 177 -20.32 12.88 10.32
C MET A 177 -20.68 11.83 9.26
N LYS A 178 -20.84 12.20 7.99
CA LYS A 178 -21.17 11.26 6.92
C LYS A 178 -20.07 10.20 6.71
N GLN A 179 -18.79 10.61 6.77
CA GLN A 179 -17.68 9.67 6.68
C GLN A 179 -17.57 8.79 7.93
N VAL A 180 -17.77 9.36 9.13
CA VAL A 180 -17.76 8.59 10.37
C VAL A 180 -18.82 7.49 10.35
N LYS A 181 -20.05 7.81 9.90
CA LYS A 181 -21.16 6.84 9.80
C LYS A 181 -20.93 5.75 8.75
N ALA A 182 -20.13 6.00 7.74
CA ALA A 182 -19.80 5.02 6.72
C ALA A 182 -18.77 3.97 7.19
N LEU A 183 -18.03 4.27 8.25
CA LEU A 183 -17.07 3.35 8.85
C LEU A 183 -17.73 2.43 9.86
N SER A 184 -17.25 1.20 9.95
CA SER A 184 -17.73 0.20 10.90
C SER A 184 -16.55 -0.49 11.59
N PRO A 185 -16.76 -1.10 12.79
CA PRO A 185 -15.75 -1.93 13.41
C PRO A 185 -15.28 -3.09 12.52
N SER A 186 -16.17 -3.67 11.70
CA SER A 186 -15.82 -4.73 10.76
C SER A 186 -14.90 -4.24 9.65
N PHE A 187 -15.15 -3.04 9.09
CA PHE A 187 -14.25 -2.41 8.14
C PHE A 187 -12.88 -2.13 8.77
N SER A 188 -12.86 -1.57 9.99
CA SER A 188 -11.61 -1.26 10.70
C SER A 188 -10.79 -2.52 10.97
N LYS A 189 -11.44 -3.60 11.44
CA LYS A 189 -10.81 -4.90 11.67
C LYS A 189 -10.23 -5.44 10.35
N ARG A 190 -11.02 -5.46 9.26
CA ARG A 190 -10.59 -5.93 7.95
C ARG A 190 -9.36 -5.18 7.45
N LEU A 191 -9.42 -3.83 7.45
CA LEU A 191 -8.32 -3.01 6.96
C LEU A 191 -7.05 -3.22 7.77
N LEU A 192 -7.14 -3.25 9.10
CA LEU A 192 -5.97 -3.42 9.96
C LEU A 192 -5.43 -4.85 9.93
N THR A 193 -6.27 -5.88 9.81
CA THR A 193 -5.81 -7.25 9.58
C THR A 193 -5.07 -7.36 8.25
N PHE A 194 -5.60 -6.73 7.19
CA PHE A 194 -4.90 -6.68 5.91
C PHE A 194 -3.51 -6.06 6.06
N ILE A 195 -3.41 -4.85 6.58
CA ILE A 195 -2.15 -4.09 6.68
C ILE A 195 -1.13 -4.81 7.58
N GLN A 196 -1.57 -5.38 8.69
CA GLN A 196 -0.67 -5.95 9.70
C GLN A 196 -0.28 -7.41 9.41
N ASP A 197 -1.21 -8.20 8.85
CA ASP A 197 -1.03 -9.65 8.74
C ASP A 197 -0.94 -10.14 7.30
N ALA A 198 -1.82 -9.67 6.41
CA ALA A 198 -2.01 -10.28 5.09
C ALA A 198 -1.27 -9.56 3.95
N MET A 199 -0.84 -8.32 4.15
CA MET A 199 -0.18 -7.54 3.11
C MET A 199 1.32 -7.88 3.02
N PRO A 200 1.83 -8.46 1.91
CA PRO A 200 3.26 -8.70 1.72
C PRO A 200 3.98 -7.43 1.24
N LEU A 201 3.77 -6.32 1.93
CA LEU A 201 4.39 -5.02 1.63
C LEU A 201 4.82 -4.34 2.93
N ARG A 202 5.95 -3.65 2.87
CA ARG A 202 6.54 -2.99 4.04
C ARG A 202 5.91 -1.60 4.24
N MET A 203 4.89 -1.50 5.11
CA MET A 203 4.40 -0.19 5.57
C MET A 203 5.42 0.42 6.53
N LYS A 204 6.06 1.51 6.14
CA LYS A 204 7.11 2.17 6.94
C LYS A 204 6.55 3.20 7.90
N GLU A 205 5.65 4.05 7.43
CA GLU A 205 5.05 5.14 8.20
C GLU A 205 3.61 5.42 7.75
N VAL A 206 2.77 5.84 8.68
CA VAL A 206 1.41 6.32 8.42
C VAL A 206 1.24 7.67 9.09
N HIS A 207 1.03 8.70 8.31
CA HIS A 207 0.90 10.09 8.77
C HIS A 207 -0.55 10.53 8.72
N PHE A 208 -1.11 10.92 9.86
CA PHE A 208 -2.45 11.46 9.98
C PHE A 208 -2.35 12.98 9.97
N VAL A 209 -3.01 13.63 9.02
CA VAL A 209 -2.94 15.08 8.86
C VAL A 209 -4.33 15.72 8.85
N LYS A 210 -4.41 16.98 9.25
CA LYS A 210 -5.61 17.83 9.23
C LYS A 210 -6.80 17.23 9.97
N GLN A 211 -6.55 16.48 11.04
CA GLN A 211 -7.61 15.83 11.83
C GLN A 211 -8.45 16.87 12.58
N PRO A 212 -9.75 17.03 12.29
CA PRO A 212 -10.65 17.84 13.09
C PRO A 212 -11.03 17.12 14.39
N PHE A 213 -11.72 17.80 15.29
CA PHE A 213 -12.13 17.22 16.59
C PHE A 213 -12.93 15.90 16.46
N ILE A 214 -13.78 15.79 15.43
CA ILE A 214 -14.61 14.61 15.18
C ILE A 214 -13.77 13.34 14.84
N PHE A 215 -12.49 13.49 14.47
CA PHE A 215 -11.57 12.38 14.22
C PHE A 215 -11.49 11.39 15.39
N LYS A 216 -11.72 11.85 16.62
CA LYS A 216 -11.75 10.97 17.79
C LYS A 216 -12.74 9.80 17.65
N MET A 217 -13.86 10.02 16.94
CA MET A 217 -14.84 8.97 16.66
C MET A 217 -14.29 7.94 15.68
N VAL A 218 -13.62 8.39 14.61
CA VAL A 218 -12.92 7.49 13.67
C VAL A 218 -11.85 6.69 14.41
N TRP A 219 -11.00 7.38 15.18
CA TRP A 219 -9.91 6.72 15.91
C TRP A 219 -10.41 5.66 16.89
N SER A 220 -11.56 5.88 17.54
CA SER A 220 -12.15 4.90 18.46
C SER A 220 -12.55 3.59 17.77
N LEU A 221 -12.90 3.62 16.48
CA LEU A 221 -13.22 2.43 15.70
C LEU A 221 -11.97 1.60 15.31
N PHE A 222 -10.83 2.27 15.12
CA PHE A 222 -9.60 1.62 14.66
C PHE A 222 -8.68 1.20 15.81
N LYS A 223 -8.55 2.03 16.85
CA LYS A 223 -7.64 1.83 17.98
C LYS A 223 -7.64 0.41 18.57
N PRO A 224 -8.79 -0.27 18.76
CA PRO A 224 -8.80 -1.62 19.33
C PRO A 224 -8.06 -2.68 18.51
N PHE A 225 -7.87 -2.44 17.22
CA PHE A 225 -7.24 -3.38 16.28
C PHE A 225 -5.80 -3.02 15.93
N VAL A 226 -5.31 -1.86 16.39
CA VAL A 226 -3.92 -1.41 16.13
C VAL A 226 -2.97 -2.13 17.07
N ARG A 227 -1.99 -2.85 16.51
CA ARG A 227 -0.94 -3.53 17.27
C ARG A 227 0.26 -2.62 17.45
N GLU A 228 1.10 -2.95 18.43
CA GLU A 228 2.26 -2.15 18.83
C GLU A 228 3.20 -1.80 17.66
N LYS A 229 3.49 -2.78 16.78
CA LYS A 229 4.38 -2.57 15.63
C LYS A 229 3.85 -1.49 14.67
N LEU A 230 2.55 -1.49 14.39
CA LEU A 230 1.93 -0.48 13.54
C LEU A 230 1.81 0.85 14.29
N ASN A 231 1.43 0.81 15.57
CA ASN A 231 1.31 2.00 16.40
C ASN A 231 2.60 2.84 16.44
N LYS A 232 3.77 2.18 16.50
CA LYS A 232 5.08 2.86 16.46
C LYS A 232 5.38 3.56 15.12
N ARG A 233 4.61 3.27 14.08
CA ARG A 233 4.74 3.84 12.72
C ARG A 233 3.68 4.90 12.43
N MET A 234 2.77 5.13 13.36
CA MET A 234 1.67 6.10 13.22
C MET A 234 2.07 7.43 13.83
N HIS A 235 1.92 8.49 13.05
CA HIS A 235 2.27 9.87 13.43
C HIS A 235 1.06 10.79 13.22
N PHE A 236 0.69 11.52 14.26
CA PHE A 236 -0.48 12.40 14.26
C PHE A 236 -0.01 13.86 14.27
N HIS A 237 -0.34 14.61 13.22
CA HIS A 237 0.20 15.93 12.98
C HIS A 237 -0.81 17.06 13.22
N GLY A 238 -2.11 16.74 13.30
CA GLY A 238 -3.14 17.77 13.31
C GLY A 238 -3.02 18.65 12.06
N SER A 239 -3.08 19.97 12.25
CA SER A 239 -2.88 20.95 11.18
C SER A 239 -1.43 21.44 11.07
N ASP A 240 -0.51 20.90 11.87
CA ASP A 240 0.89 21.30 11.88
C ASP A 240 1.71 20.54 10.81
N MET A 241 1.79 21.12 9.62
CA MET A 241 2.58 20.53 8.53
C MET A 241 4.09 20.53 8.81
N LYS A 242 4.60 21.40 9.68
CA LYS A 242 6.02 21.35 10.10
C LYS A 242 6.33 20.06 10.86
N SER A 243 5.35 19.52 11.57
CA SER A 243 5.48 18.20 12.20
C SER A 243 5.60 17.08 11.16
N LEU A 244 4.83 17.13 10.05
CA LEU A 244 4.95 16.19 8.93
C LEU A 244 6.32 16.31 8.25
N HIS A 245 6.84 17.55 8.11
CA HIS A 245 8.12 17.82 7.45
C HIS A 245 9.35 17.24 8.19
N LYS A 246 9.19 16.83 9.45
CA LYS A 246 10.25 16.08 10.17
C LYS A 246 10.46 14.67 9.64
N PHE A 247 9.47 14.13 8.93
CA PHE A 247 9.47 12.76 8.37
C PHE A 247 9.56 12.76 6.84
N LEU A 248 8.82 13.65 6.20
CA LEU A 248 8.78 13.81 4.76
C LEU A 248 9.28 15.21 4.39
N SER A 249 10.37 15.28 3.64
CA SER A 249 10.96 16.56 3.25
C SER A 249 9.97 17.43 2.48
N PRO A 250 9.90 18.76 2.73
CA PRO A 250 9.12 19.66 1.90
C PRO A 250 9.46 19.58 0.41
N GLU A 251 10.69 19.23 0.06
CA GLU A 251 11.16 19.09 -1.34
C GLU A 251 10.45 17.98 -2.13
N VAL A 252 9.88 16.98 -1.42
CA VAL A 252 9.17 15.85 -2.03
C VAL A 252 7.66 15.93 -1.83
N LEU A 253 7.17 16.96 -1.13
CA LEU A 253 5.76 17.15 -0.83
C LEU A 253 5.15 18.25 -1.71
N PRO A 254 3.89 18.08 -2.14
CA PRO A 254 3.15 19.12 -2.84
C PRO A 254 2.67 20.23 -1.90
N GLU A 255 2.30 21.38 -2.48
CA GLU A 255 1.76 22.54 -1.78
C GLU A 255 0.56 22.19 -0.88
N ASN A 256 -0.22 21.15 -1.22
CA ASN A 256 -1.32 20.61 -0.38
C ASN A 256 -0.88 20.32 1.06
N TYR A 257 0.38 19.98 1.25
CA TYR A 257 1.03 19.69 2.53
C TYR A 257 2.13 20.71 2.86
N LYS A 258 2.02 21.93 2.33
CA LYS A 258 3.01 23.02 2.48
C LYS A 258 4.42 22.61 2.05
N GLY A 259 4.51 21.73 1.04
CA GLY A 259 5.75 21.36 0.38
C GLY A 259 6.11 22.30 -0.77
N ASN A 260 7.22 22.00 -1.44
CA ASN A 260 7.81 22.84 -2.48
C ASN A 260 7.41 22.41 -3.90
N LEU A 261 6.75 21.25 -4.04
CA LEU A 261 6.23 20.79 -5.32
C LEU A 261 4.88 21.47 -5.63
N PRO A 262 4.51 21.58 -6.92
CA PRO A 262 3.21 22.11 -7.31
C PRO A 262 2.06 21.38 -6.60
N LYS A 263 0.96 22.10 -6.41
CA LYS A 263 -0.27 21.52 -5.89
C LYS A 263 -0.68 20.29 -6.72
N ILE A 264 -1.22 19.26 -6.06
CA ILE A 264 -1.75 18.09 -6.77
C ILE A 264 -2.92 18.54 -7.64
N ASP A 265 -2.76 18.42 -8.94
CA ASP A 265 -3.75 18.66 -9.99
C ASP A 265 -4.09 17.40 -10.79
N TYR A 266 -3.57 16.25 -10.34
CA TYR A 266 -3.73 14.95 -10.95
C TYR A 266 -4.48 13.98 -10.02
N GLY A 267 -4.97 12.88 -10.57
CA GLY A 267 -5.69 11.84 -9.86
C GLY A 267 -5.45 10.48 -10.47
N GLY A 268 -6.39 9.56 -10.28
CA GLY A 268 -6.29 8.21 -10.83
C GLY A 268 -6.04 8.17 -12.34
N LYS A 269 -6.62 9.10 -13.10
CA LYS A 269 -6.41 9.21 -14.55
C LYS A 269 -4.94 9.41 -14.95
N ASP A 270 -4.09 9.93 -14.06
CA ASP A 270 -2.70 10.23 -14.35
C ASP A 270 -1.74 9.09 -13.99
N TRP A 271 -2.09 8.24 -13.03
CA TRP A 271 -1.23 7.14 -12.58
C TRP A 271 -1.80 5.74 -12.88
N LEU A 272 -3.12 5.59 -12.91
CA LEU A 272 -3.76 4.30 -13.18
C LEU A 272 -3.37 3.70 -14.55
N PRO A 273 -3.23 4.49 -15.65
CA PRO A 273 -2.77 3.94 -16.93
C PRO A 273 -1.41 3.23 -16.87
N ALA A 274 -0.54 3.60 -15.91
CA ALA A 274 0.71 2.87 -15.70
C ALA A 274 0.48 1.49 -15.06
N VAL A 275 -0.54 1.37 -14.21
CA VAL A 275 -0.98 0.09 -13.61
C VAL A 275 -1.70 -0.78 -14.64
N GLU A 276 -2.53 -0.17 -15.50
CA GLU A 276 -3.29 -0.87 -16.56
C GLU A 276 -2.37 -1.59 -17.58
N LYS A 277 -1.15 -1.13 -17.77
CA LYS A 277 -0.15 -1.84 -18.59
C LYS A 277 0.22 -3.21 -18.01
N HIS A 278 -0.12 -3.47 -16.75
CA HIS A 278 0.18 -4.70 -16.02
C HIS A 278 -1.08 -5.43 -15.56
N THR A 279 -2.17 -5.29 -16.34
CA THR A 279 -3.48 -5.93 -16.03
C THR A 279 -3.36 -7.43 -15.85
N ASP A 280 -2.49 -8.10 -16.61
CA ASP A 280 -2.27 -9.55 -16.49
C ASP A 280 -1.73 -9.92 -15.12
N PHE A 281 -0.76 -9.17 -14.58
CA PHE A 281 -0.24 -9.38 -13.23
C PHE A 281 -1.34 -9.21 -12.16
N VAL A 282 -2.17 -8.16 -12.28
CA VAL A 282 -3.28 -7.91 -11.36
C VAL A 282 -4.30 -9.04 -11.41
N LYS A 283 -4.64 -9.50 -12.61
CA LYS A 283 -5.59 -10.57 -12.87
C LYS A 283 -5.10 -11.90 -12.29
N GLU A 284 -3.84 -12.23 -12.57
CA GLU A 284 -3.18 -13.41 -12.02
C GLU A 284 -3.10 -13.36 -10.49
N TRP A 285 -2.74 -12.19 -9.91
CA TRP A 285 -2.74 -12.01 -8.45
C TRP A 285 -4.12 -12.28 -7.84
N SER A 286 -5.20 -11.96 -8.54
CA SER A 286 -6.56 -12.18 -8.05
C SER A 286 -6.96 -13.67 -7.95
N GLU A 287 -6.23 -14.57 -8.59
CA GLU A 287 -6.41 -16.03 -8.51
C GLU A 287 -5.63 -16.68 -7.37
N PHE A 288 -4.60 -16.00 -6.82
CA PHE A 288 -3.75 -16.56 -5.77
C PHE A 288 -4.44 -16.56 -4.40
N GLY A 289 -3.94 -17.40 -3.50
CA GLY A 289 -4.37 -17.48 -2.11
C GLY A 289 -4.96 -18.83 -1.76
N PRO A 290 -6.26 -18.94 -1.42
CA PRO A 290 -6.83 -20.25 -1.13
C PRO A 290 -6.91 -21.12 -2.39
N ALA A 291 -6.57 -22.40 -2.30
CA ALA A 291 -6.70 -23.33 -3.42
C ALA A 291 -8.18 -23.58 -3.81
N LYS A 292 -9.10 -23.32 -2.88
CA LYS A 292 -10.56 -23.31 -3.11
C LYS A 292 -11.18 -22.11 -2.43
N TRP A 293 -11.81 -21.30 -3.25
CA TRP A 293 -12.50 -20.07 -2.82
C TRP A 293 -13.85 -20.35 -2.16
#